data_0ad4548914f7f583aa3638c15b7b6bbf
#
_entry.id   0ad4548914f7f583aa3638c15b7b6bbf
#
_cell.length_a   1.000
_cell.length_b   1.000
_cell.length_c   1.000
_cell.angle_alpha   90.00
_cell.angle_beta   90.00
_cell.angle_gamma   90.00
#
_symmetry.space_group_name_H-M   'P 1'
#
loop_
_entity.id
_entity.type
_entity.pdbx_description
1 polymer ?
#
loop_
_entity_poly.entity_id
_entity_poly.type
_entity_poly.pdbx_seq_one_letter_code
_entity_poly.pdbx_strand_id
1 'polypeptide(L)'
;MDIHGEKILILDFGSQYTQLIARRLRELGVYCEIHPCTMSGAAMRAWGPRGVVLSGGPASVLAEGSPRVDATVWGLGVPVLGICYGLQLIAHELGGKVDRAAHREYGPATIDAKPGCELFRGLPERLDVWMSHGDRVEALPPGFEPVASTPSAPFAAVQDRARRMFGVQFHPEVVHTPKGAELLRNFAMGVCGLSGSWSMRAYVDVAVEQIRAQVGTGHAICALSGGVDSAVAAVLVHRAIGDRLRCIFVDNGVLRSGEREQVEKVFGQMFHLPLVTVDARARFLSRLAGVTDPEKKRKIIGREFIAVFEEEVERLSREGERAQFLVQGTLYPDVIESVSFKGPSATIKSHHNVGGLPEVMKLALVEPLRELFKDEVRRLGVELGLPAESVQRQPFPGPGLAIRVLGEVTEERLDVLRRADLIVQDEVKKAGLQERLWQSFAVLLPVRSVGVMGDERTYESTCAIRAVDS
;
A
#
# COMPACT_ATOMS: atom_id res chain seq x y z
N MET A 1 -5.44 16.04 -19.24
CA MET A 1 -6.69 15.35 -18.80
C MET A 1 -6.72 15.41 -17.28
N ASP A 2 -7.81 15.83 -16.68
CA ASP A 2 -7.91 15.88 -15.21
C ASP A 2 -8.26 14.50 -14.67
N ILE A 3 -7.28 13.74 -14.23
CA ILE A 3 -7.45 12.39 -13.66
C ILE A 3 -8.03 12.40 -12.25
N HIS A 4 -8.10 13.58 -11.61
CA HIS A 4 -8.64 13.79 -10.27
C HIS A 4 -10.04 14.46 -10.29
N GLY A 5 -10.55 14.78 -11.47
CA GLY A 5 -11.87 15.45 -11.61
C GLY A 5 -13.05 14.55 -11.25
N GLU A 6 -12.91 13.26 -11.47
CA GLU A 6 -13.90 12.23 -11.12
C GLU A 6 -13.42 11.45 -9.91
N LYS A 7 -13.89 11.78 -8.70
CA LYS A 7 -13.35 11.24 -7.45
C LYS A 7 -14.39 10.87 -6.41
N ILE A 8 -14.11 9.82 -5.64
CA ILE A 8 -14.90 9.36 -4.50
C ILE A 8 -14.17 9.67 -3.20
N LEU A 9 -14.86 10.28 -2.26
CA LEU A 9 -14.41 10.49 -0.90
C LEU A 9 -14.77 9.28 -0.05
N ILE A 10 -13.78 8.68 0.63
CA ILE A 10 -13.99 7.61 1.59
C ILE A 10 -13.76 8.18 2.98
N LEU A 11 -14.78 8.14 3.84
CA LEU A 11 -14.67 8.54 5.24
C LEU A 11 -14.41 7.31 6.09
N ASP A 12 -13.30 7.33 6.84
CA ASP A 12 -12.82 6.19 7.62
C ASP A 12 -13.33 6.24 9.06
N PHE A 13 -14.02 5.18 9.46
CA PHE A 13 -14.53 4.96 10.83
C PHE A 13 -13.68 3.95 11.61
N GLY A 14 -12.46 3.69 11.17
CA GLY A 14 -11.50 2.80 11.84
C GLY A 14 -11.59 1.34 11.41
N SER A 15 -12.20 1.04 10.26
CA SER A 15 -12.23 -0.32 9.72
C SER A 15 -10.85 -0.74 9.19
N GLN A 16 -10.44 -1.94 9.55
CA GLN A 16 -9.26 -2.56 8.90
C GLN A 16 -9.46 -2.84 7.39
N TYR A 17 -10.69 -2.71 6.88
CA TYR A 17 -11.03 -2.92 5.47
C TYR A 17 -11.15 -1.62 4.66
N THR A 18 -10.99 -0.43 5.27
CA THR A 18 -11.14 0.85 4.55
C THR A 18 -10.19 0.96 3.35
N GLN A 19 -8.95 0.52 3.49
CA GLN A 19 -7.99 0.50 2.38
C GLN A 19 -8.43 -0.45 1.25
N LEU A 20 -9.16 -1.53 1.55
CA LEU A 20 -9.68 -2.43 0.52
C LEU A 20 -10.80 -1.75 -0.30
N ILE A 21 -11.65 -0.92 0.33
CA ILE A 21 -12.64 -0.12 -0.40
C ILE A 21 -11.94 0.75 -1.44
N ALA A 22 -10.91 1.49 -1.01
CA ALA A 22 -10.15 2.35 -1.91
C ALA A 22 -9.49 1.56 -3.04
N ARG A 23 -8.85 0.44 -2.75
CA ARG A 23 -8.21 -0.42 -3.76
C ARG A 23 -9.22 -0.94 -4.78
N ARG A 24 -10.41 -1.40 -4.34
CA ARG A 24 -11.47 -1.85 -5.26
C ARG A 24 -11.95 -0.75 -6.19
N LEU A 25 -12.13 0.48 -5.69
CA LEU A 25 -12.48 1.63 -6.53
C LEU A 25 -11.35 1.98 -7.52
N ARG A 26 -10.09 1.94 -7.08
CA ARG A 26 -8.91 2.16 -7.95
C ARG A 26 -8.76 1.08 -9.02
N GLU A 27 -9.07 -0.17 -8.72
CA GLU A 27 -9.12 -1.28 -9.68
C GLU A 27 -10.17 -1.05 -10.77
N LEU A 28 -11.25 -0.34 -10.45
CA LEU A 28 -12.28 0.09 -11.41
C LEU A 28 -11.89 1.34 -12.22
N GLY A 29 -10.70 1.89 -12.01
CA GLY A 29 -10.27 3.11 -12.67
C GLY A 29 -10.86 4.38 -12.05
N VAL A 30 -11.26 4.37 -10.79
CA VAL A 30 -11.82 5.51 -10.07
C VAL A 30 -10.84 6.06 -9.06
N TYR A 31 -10.51 7.35 -9.19
CA TYR A 31 -9.73 8.02 -8.15
C TYR A 31 -10.52 8.15 -6.86
N CYS A 32 -9.89 7.86 -5.74
CA CYS A 32 -10.50 8.02 -4.42
C CYS A 32 -9.43 8.33 -3.37
N GLU A 33 -9.85 9.02 -2.32
CA GLU A 33 -9.01 9.25 -1.13
C GLU A 33 -9.74 8.84 0.14
N ILE A 34 -8.96 8.38 1.12
CA ILE A 34 -9.41 8.06 2.46
C ILE A 34 -9.11 9.27 3.36
N HIS A 35 -10.16 9.79 3.99
CA HIS A 35 -10.05 10.85 4.98
C HIS A 35 -10.69 10.41 6.31
N PRO A 36 -10.24 10.99 7.45
CA PRO A 36 -10.88 10.73 8.74
C PRO A 36 -12.37 11.08 8.70
N CYS A 37 -13.20 10.31 9.41
CA CYS A 37 -14.64 10.61 9.54
C CYS A 37 -14.90 12.02 10.12
N THR A 38 -13.94 12.61 10.81
CA THR A 38 -13.97 13.97 11.38
C THR A 38 -13.68 15.07 10.37
N MET A 39 -13.51 14.76 9.06
CA MET A 39 -13.32 15.77 8.02
C MET A 39 -14.48 16.78 8.06
N SER A 40 -14.14 18.08 8.10
CA SER A 40 -15.16 19.14 8.18
C SER A 40 -15.96 19.25 6.89
N GLY A 41 -17.23 19.66 7.02
CA GLY A 41 -18.09 19.88 5.86
C GLY A 41 -17.56 20.91 4.86
N ALA A 42 -16.83 21.93 5.34
CA ALA A 42 -16.15 22.87 4.47
C ALA A 42 -15.05 22.20 3.63
N ALA A 43 -14.26 21.34 4.24
CA ALA A 43 -13.21 20.58 3.56
C ALA A 43 -13.82 19.58 2.54
N MET A 44 -14.91 18.88 2.89
CA MET A 44 -15.62 18.00 1.96
C MET A 44 -16.11 18.74 0.73
N ARG A 45 -16.74 19.92 0.90
CA ARG A 45 -17.19 20.76 -0.22
C ARG A 45 -16.03 21.24 -1.08
N ALA A 46 -14.95 21.71 -0.45
CA ALA A 46 -13.76 22.16 -1.16
C ALA A 46 -13.07 21.03 -1.95
N TRP A 47 -13.09 19.81 -1.40
CA TRP A 47 -12.55 18.64 -2.08
C TRP A 47 -13.38 18.23 -3.30
N GLY A 48 -14.70 18.46 -3.28
CA GLY A 48 -15.58 18.30 -4.43
C GLY A 48 -15.78 16.86 -4.88
N PRO A 49 -16.23 15.94 -4.01
CA PRO A 49 -16.45 14.54 -4.37
C PRO A 49 -17.62 14.40 -5.36
N ARG A 50 -17.57 13.37 -6.21
CA ARG A 50 -18.68 12.92 -7.05
C ARG A 50 -19.52 11.85 -6.36
N GLY A 51 -19.03 11.27 -5.28
CA GLY A 51 -19.69 10.32 -4.40
C GLY A 51 -18.95 10.20 -3.08
N VAL A 52 -19.64 9.75 -2.05
CA VAL A 52 -19.07 9.52 -0.71
C VAL A 52 -19.29 8.07 -0.30
N VAL A 53 -18.28 7.43 0.25
CA VAL A 53 -18.38 6.11 0.90
C VAL A 53 -18.11 6.28 2.38
N LEU A 54 -19.04 5.83 3.22
CA LEU A 54 -18.85 5.71 4.67
C LEU A 54 -18.39 4.28 4.96
N SER A 55 -17.18 4.11 5.46
CA SER A 55 -16.61 2.78 5.69
C SER A 55 -17.30 2.03 6.84
N GLY A 56 -16.96 0.76 7.01
CA GLY A 56 -17.21 0.04 8.24
C GLY A 56 -16.44 0.61 9.44
N GLY A 57 -16.66 0.06 10.61
CA GLY A 57 -15.94 0.43 11.83
C GLY A 57 -16.16 -0.56 12.95
N PRO A 58 -15.23 -0.66 13.92
CA PRO A 58 -15.35 -1.58 15.06
C PRO A 58 -16.30 -1.07 16.15
N ALA A 59 -16.66 0.21 16.12
CA ALA A 59 -17.50 0.84 17.13
C ALA A 59 -18.99 0.52 16.91
N SER A 60 -19.79 0.69 17.98
CA SER A 60 -21.25 0.73 17.90
C SER A 60 -21.70 2.17 17.75
N VAL A 61 -22.65 2.45 16.84
CA VAL A 61 -23.25 3.79 16.73
C VAL A 61 -24.03 4.20 17.99
N LEU A 62 -24.37 3.24 18.85
CA LEU A 62 -25.06 3.45 20.11
C LEU A 62 -24.12 3.82 21.27
N ALA A 63 -22.81 3.64 21.10
CA ALA A 63 -21.83 3.94 22.12
C ALA A 63 -21.60 5.45 22.25
N GLU A 64 -21.44 5.91 23.50
CA GLU A 64 -21.03 7.28 23.76
C GLU A 64 -19.64 7.55 23.16
N GLY A 65 -19.47 8.70 22.48
CA GLY A 65 -18.23 9.05 21.77
C GLY A 65 -17.95 8.23 20.51
N SER A 66 -18.95 7.49 19.99
CA SER A 66 -18.80 6.77 18.70
C SER A 66 -18.43 7.72 17.57
N PRO A 67 -17.61 7.27 16.60
CA PRO A 67 -17.22 8.10 15.46
C PRO A 67 -18.42 8.62 14.68
N ARG A 68 -18.44 9.92 14.41
CA ARG A 68 -19.51 10.60 13.66
C ARG A 68 -18.94 11.34 12.47
N VAL A 69 -19.80 11.69 11.55
CA VAL A 69 -19.47 12.51 10.39
C VAL A 69 -20.08 13.89 10.55
N ASP A 70 -19.48 14.92 9.94
CA ASP A 70 -20.09 16.23 9.82
C ASP A 70 -21.40 16.11 9.05
N ALA A 71 -22.50 16.64 9.62
CA ALA A 71 -23.84 16.55 9.05
C ALA A 71 -23.95 17.14 7.64
N THR A 72 -22.98 17.92 7.20
CA THR A 72 -22.88 18.44 5.83
C THR A 72 -22.91 17.31 4.79
N VAL A 73 -22.41 16.11 5.12
CA VAL A 73 -22.39 14.96 4.19
C VAL A 73 -23.78 14.66 3.64
N TRP A 74 -24.82 14.80 4.46
CA TRP A 74 -26.22 14.53 4.08
C TRP A 74 -26.78 15.56 3.09
N GLY A 75 -26.15 16.73 3.02
CA GLY A 75 -26.56 17.85 2.13
C GLY A 75 -25.57 18.17 1.02
N LEU A 76 -24.56 17.33 0.76
CA LEU A 76 -23.57 17.55 -0.32
C LEU A 76 -24.19 17.47 -1.72
N GLY A 77 -25.37 16.84 -1.88
CA GLY A 77 -26.01 16.66 -3.19
C GLY A 77 -25.36 15.59 -4.06
N VAL A 78 -24.48 14.77 -3.51
CA VAL A 78 -23.82 13.65 -4.20
C VAL A 78 -24.27 12.31 -3.61
N PRO A 79 -24.16 11.19 -4.36
CA PRO A 79 -24.51 9.87 -3.84
C PRO A 79 -23.67 9.48 -2.63
N VAL A 80 -24.30 8.78 -1.68
CA VAL A 80 -23.67 8.26 -0.47
C VAL A 80 -23.88 6.75 -0.37
N LEU A 81 -22.82 5.99 -0.12
CA LEU A 81 -22.86 4.56 0.18
C LEU A 81 -22.33 4.31 1.60
N GLY A 82 -23.16 3.79 2.50
CA GLY A 82 -22.74 3.32 3.82
C GLY A 82 -22.48 1.82 3.82
N ILE A 83 -21.31 1.41 4.33
CA ILE A 83 -20.92 0.00 4.46
C ILE A 83 -20.88 -0.36 5.95
N CYS A 84 -21.62 -1.38 6.37
CA CYS A 84 -21.67 -1.90 7.73
C CYS A 84 -21.93 -0.78 8.75
N TYR A 85 -20.93 -0.30 9.48
CA TYR A 85 -21.05 0.86 10.38
C TYR A 85 -21.61 2.09 9.64
N GLY A 86 -21.18 2.36 8.42
CA GLY A 86 -21.67 3.48 7.62
C GLY A 86 -23.18 3.40 7.32
N LEU A 87 -23.74 2.20 7.10
CA LEU A 87 -25.20 2.02 6.99
C LEU A 87 -25.87 2.31 8.33
N GLN A 88 -25.33 1.78 9.44
CA GLN A 88 -25.90 2.00 10.77
C GLN A 88 -25.86 3.49 11.14
N LEU A 89 -24.82 4.19 10.76
CA LEU A 89 -24.70 5.64 10.95
C LEU A 89 -25.76 6.41 10.16
N ILE A 90 -25.97 6.07 8.87
CA ILE A 90 -27.04 6.64 8.05
C ILE A 90 -28.39 6.43 8.75
N ALA A 91 -28.67 5.20 9.20
CA ALA A 91 -29.94 4.90 9.85
C ALA A 91 -30.11 5.73 11.14
N HIS A 92 -29.10 5.79 11.98
CA HIS A 92 -29.14 6.50 13.26
C HIS A 92 -29.30 8.02 13.07
N GLU A 93 -28.50 8.63 12.20
CA GLU A 93 -28.49 10.08 12.01
C GLU A 93 -29.75 10.62 11.30
N LEU A 94 -30.37 9.81 10.45
CA LEU A 94 -31.53 10.24 9.64
C LEU A 94 -32.89 9.81 10.23
N GLY A 95 -32.90 9.34 11.50
CA GLY A 95 -34.14 9.09 12.26
C GLY A 95 -34.68 7.66 12.15
N GLY A 96 -33.86 6.71 11.74
CA GLY A 96 -34.11 5.28 11.87
C GLY A 96 -33.77 4.76 13.28
N LYS A 97 -33.79 3.43 13.44
CA LYS A 97 -33.43 2.77 14.70
C LYS A 97 -32.37 1.71 14.45
N VAL A 98 -31.31 1.77 15.23
CA VAL A 98 -30.27 0.73 15.31
C VAL A 98 -30.36 0.10 16.69
N ASP A 99 -30.17 -1.20 16.77
CA ASP A 99 -30.15 -1.93 18.05
C ASP A 99 -29.13 -3.06 18.01
N ARG A 100 -28.76 -3.59 19.18
CA ARG A 100 -27.89 -4.76 19.25
C ARG A 100 -28.62 -5.96 18.68
N ALA A 101 -27.97 -6.68 17.77
CA ALA A 101 -28.53 -7.90 17.22
C ALA A 101 -28.59 -8.98 18.30
N ALA A 102 -29.72 -9.70 18.39
CA ALA A 102 -29.85 -10.87 19.27
C ALA A 102 -28.82 -11.96 18.91
N HIS A 103 -28.53 -12.10 17.63
CA HIS A 103 -27.45 -12.96 17.10
C HIS A 103 -26.51 -12.10 16.27
N ARG A 104 -25.24 -12.09 16.64
CA ARG A 104 -24.19 -11.42 15.86
C ARG A 104 -23.94 -12.21 14.58
N GLU A 105 -23.76 -11.52 13.48
CA GLU A 105 -23.44 -12.14 12.18
C GLU A 105 -21.98 -11.90 11.83
N TYR A 106 -21.20 -12.98 11.82
CA TYR A 106 -19.82 -12.99 11.38
C TYR A 106 -19.61 -14.17 10.42
N GLY A 107 -19.17 -13.88 9.20
CA GLY A 107 -18.87 -14.91 8.21
C GLY A 107 -19.78 -14.86 6.97
N PRO A 108 -19.84 -15.97 6.22
CA PRO A 108 -20.61 -16.04 4.98
C PRO A 108 -22.12 -16.01 5.25
N ALA A 109 -22.84 -15.25 4.44
CA ALA A 109 -24.30 -15.20 4.43
C ALA A 109 -24.78 -15.08 2.98
N THR A 110 -26.03 -15.46 2.72
CA THR A 110 -26.67 -15.25 1.42
C THR A 110 -27.77 -14.21 1.58
N ILE A 111 -27.72 -13.15 0.79
CA ILE A 111 -28.78 -12.13 0.73
C ILE A 111 -29.75 -12.44 -0.41
N ASP A 112 -31.02 -12.06 -0.21
CA ASP A 112 -32.05 -12.02 -1.24
C ASP A 112 -32.24 -10.55 -1.67
N ALA A 113 -31.74 -10.19 -2.87
CA ALA A 113 -31.79 -8.84 -3.42
C ALA A 113 -33.08 -8.63 -4.23
N LYS A 114 -33.73 -7.47 -4.03
CA LYS A 114 -34.92 -7.07 -4.79
C LYS A 114 -34.53 -6.45 -6.12
N PRO A 115 -35.28 -6.70 -7.20
CA PRO A 115 -35.05 -6.04 -8.48
C PRO A 115 -35.31 -4.53 -8.38
N GLY A 116 -34.66 -3.75 -9.27
CA GLY A 116 -34.90 -2.31 -9.41
C GLY A 116 -34.01 -1.40 -8.58
N CYS A 117 -33.08 -1.92 -7.78
CA CYS A 117 -32.03 -1.13 -7.15
C CYS A 117 -30.82 -0.99 -8.09
N GLU A 118 -30.35 0.25 -8.30
CA GLU A 118 -29.18 0.52 -9.17
C GLU A 118 -27.92 -0.17 -8.67
N LEU A 119 -27.76 -0.30 -7.35
CA LEU A 119 -26.61 -0.95 -6.73
C LEU A 119 -26.50 -2.44 -7.11
N PHE A 120 -27.64 -3.12 -7.34
CA PHE A 120 -27.71 -4.53 -7.70
C PHE A 120 -27.96 -4.77 -9.19
N ARG A 121 -27.84 -3.74 -10.05
CA ARG A 121 -28.08 -3.87 -11.50
C ARG A 121 -27.16 -4.95 -12.11
N GLY A 122 -27.77 -5.92 -12.79
CA GLY A 122 -27.04 -7.01 -13.46
C GLY A 122 -26.48 -8.07 -12.53
N LEU A 123 -26.78 -8.00 -11.23
CA LEU A 123 -26.40 -9.03 -10.26
C LEU A 123 -27.54 -10.04 -10.07
N PRO A 124 -27.23 -11.28 -9.66
CA PRO A 124 -28.25 -12.29 -9.31
C PRO A 124 -29.12 -11.78 -8.14
N GLU A 125 -30.35 -12.30 -8.03
CA GLU A 125 -31.22 -12.04 -6.90
C GLU A 125 -30.67 -12.62 -5.57
N ARG A 126 -29.93 -13.73 -5.66
CA ARG A 126 -29.25 -14.35 -4.50
C ARG A 126 -27.77 -14.18 -4.62
N LEU A 127 -27.14 -13.60 -3.57
CA LEU A 127 -25.73 -13.26 -3.53
C LEU A 127 -25.08 -13.73 -2.23
N ASP A 128 -23.95 -14.40 -2.36
CA ASP A 128 -23.10 -14.69 -1.21
C ASP A 128 -22.29 -13.45 -0.83
N VAL A 129 -22.35 -13.12 0.45
CA VAL A 129 -21.74 -11.93 1.03
C VAL A 129 -21.05 -12.25 2.35
N TRP A 130 -20.17 -11.35 2.79
CA TRP A 130 -19.50 -11.46 4.07
C TRP A 130 -20.09 -10.48 5.08
N MET A 131 -20.68 -11.02 6.15
CA MET A 131 -21.19 -10.25 7.28
C MET A 131 -20.13 -10.10 8.38
N SER A 132 -20.13 -8.96 9.05
CA SER A 132 -19.23 -8.71 10.20
C SER A 132 -19.83 -7.61 11.08
N HIS A 133 -20.93 -7.92 11.80
CA HIS A 133 -21.61 -6.91 12.61
C HIS A 133 -22.24 -7.49 13.90
N GLY A 134 -22.26 -6.65 14.95
CA GLY A 134 -22.92 -6.93 16.22
C GLY A 134 -24.20 -6.11 16.42
N ASP A 135 -24.33 -4.99 15.72
CA ASP A 135 -25.51 -4.14 15.71
C ASP A 135 -26.21 -4.24 14.34
N ARG A 136 -27.51 -4.01 14.31
CA ARG A 136 -28.27 -4.02 13.06
C ARG A 136 -29.31 -2.89 13.02
N VAL A 137 -29.73 -2.53 11.84
CA VAL A 137 -30.83 -1.60 11.62
C VAL A 137 -32.14 -2.32 11.93
N GLU A 138 -32.96 -1.76 12.82
CA GLU A 138 -34.30 -2.28 13.22
C GLU A 138 -35.45 -1.51 12.58
N ALA A 139 -35.24 -0.21 12.30
CA ALA A 139 -36.19 0.60 11.56
C ALA A 139 -35.47 1.55 10.62
N LEU A 140 -35.99 1.66 9.40
CA LEU A 140 -35.43 2.55 8.38
C LEU A 140 -35.80 4.01 8.65
N PRO A 141 -34.92 4.95 8.30
CA PRO A 141 -35.25 6.37 8.28
C PRO A 141 -36.33 6.66 7.26
N PRO A 142 -37.08 7.78 7.41
CA PRO A 142 -38.03 8.22 6.41
C PRO A 142 -37.40 8.37 5.02
N GLY A 143 -38.08 7.81 4.00
CA GLY A 143 -37.61 7.80 2.61
C GLY A 143 -36.78 6.60 2.20
N PHE A 144 -36.28 5.83 3.14
CA PHE A 144 -35.53 4.59 2.83
C PHE A 144 -36.47 3.40 2.62
N GLU A 145 -36.07 2.53 1.69
CA GLU A 145 -36.71 1.23 1.43
C GLU A 145 -35.72 0.08 1.48
N PRO A 146 -36.14 -1.12 1.92
CA PRO A 146 -35.27 -2.28 1.92
C PRO A 146 -35.12 -2.85 0.51
N VAL A 147 -33.85 -3.12 0.11
CA VAL A 147 -33.50 -3.67 -1.21
C VAL A 147 -32.82 -5.02 -1.15
N ALA A 148 -32.35 -5.46 0.02
CA ALA A 148 -31.93 -6.84 0.24
C ALA A 148 -32.12 -7.24 1.71
N SER A 149 -32.30 -8.54 1.96
CA SER A 149 -32.49 -9.09 3.31
C SER A 149 -31.79 -10.44 3.47
N THR A 150 -31.53 -10.79 4.76
CA THR A 150 -31.24 -12.15 5.21
C THR A 150 -32.29 -12.57 6.25
N PRO A 151 -32.38 -13.84 6.65
CA PRO A 151 -33.27 -14.22 7.75
C PRO A 151 -33.03 -13.48 9.07
N SER A 152 -31.79 -13.04 9.33
CA SER A 152 -31.35 -12.37 10.57
C SER A 152 -31.17 -10.86 10.41
N ALA A 153 -31.00 -10.35 9.18
CA ALA A 153 -30.89 -8.93 8.87
C ALA A 153 -31.94 -8.50 7.83
N PRO A 154 -33.12 -8.02 8.26
CA PRO A 154 -34.18 -7.62 7.35
C PRO A 154 -33.80 -6.44 6.45
N PHE A 155 -32.78 -5.67 6.83
CA PHE A 155 -32.26 -4.52 6.12
C PHE A 155 -30.77 -4.75 5.75
N ALA A 156 -30.47 -5.90 5.11
CA ALA A 156 -29.12 -6.22 4.64
C ALA A 156 -28.60 -5.23 3.58
N ALA A 157 -29.52 -4.63 2.80
CA ALA A 157 -29.25 -3.45 1.98
C ALA A 157 -30.48 -2.56 1.88
N VAL A 158 -30.24 -1.24 1.79
CA VAL A 158 -31.29 -0.22 1.76
C VAL A 158 -30.96 0.88 0.75
N GLN A 159 -31.95 1.59 0.28
CA GLN A 159 -31.79 2.78 -0.55
C GLN A 159 -32.78 3.89 -0.22
N ASP A 160 -32.37 5.13 -0.45
CA ASP A 160 -33.22 6.29 -0.65
C ASP A 160 -32.94 6.83 -2.05
N ARG A 161 -33.88 6.63 -2.97
CA ARG A 161 -33.72 7.02 -4.39
C ARG A 161 -33.68 8.52 -4.56
N ALA A 162 -34.48 9.25 -3.79
CA ALA A 162 -34.61 10.70 -3.92
C ALA A 162 -33.31 11.42 -3.51
N ARG A 163 -32.68 10.95 -2.41
CA ARG A 163 -31.43 11.49 -1.90
C ARG A 163 -30.18 10.77 -2.47
N ARG A 164 -30.37 9.70 -3.26
CA ARG A 164 -29.32 8.86 -3.82
C ARG A 164 -28.40 8.30 -2.72
N MET A 165 -28.99 7.84 -1.62
CA MET A 165 -28.31 7.24 -0.50
C MET A 165 -28.53 5.74 -0.49
N PHE A 166 -27.46 5.00 -0.27
CA PHE A 166 -27.42 3.54 -0.26
C PHE A 166 -26.71 3.05 0.99
N GLY A 167 -27.12 1.88 1.47
CA GLY A 167 -26.42 1.23 2.57
C GLY A 167 -26.43 -0.28 2.43
N VAL A 168 -25.31 -0.91 2.80
CA VAL A 168 -25.15 -2.36 2.84
C VAL A 168 -24.60 -2.78 4.21
N GLN A 169 -25.18 -3.82 4.82
CA GLN A 169 -24.71 -4.32 6.12
C GLN A 169 -23.48 -5.23 5.98
N PHE A 170 -23.27 -5.81 4.83
CA PHE A 170 -22.15 -6.66 4.49
C PHE A 170 -20.96 -5.86 3.90
N HIS A 171 -19.83 -6.54 3.72
CA HIS A 171 -18.60 -5.96 3.19
C HIS A 171 -18.41 -6.31 1.70
N PRO A 172 -18.72 -5.41 0.75
CA PRO A 172 -18.51 -5.65 -0.68
C PRO A 172 -17.03 -5.62 -1.08
N GLU A 173 -16.17 -5.02 -0.27
CA GLU A 173 -14.76 -4.82 -0.56
C GLU A 173 -13.91 -6.09 -0.35
N VAL A 174 -14.38 -7.05 0.45
CA VAL A 174 -13.61 -8.25 0.79
C VAL A 174 -13.76 -9.35 -0.26
N VAL A 175 -12.75 -10.21 -0.38
CA VAL A 175 -12.73 -11.35 -1.34
C VAL A 175 -13.86 -12.36 -1.10
N HIS A 176 -14.36 -12.46 0.14
CA HIS A 176 -15.46 -13.35 0.52
C HIS A 176 -16.86 -12.86 0.07
N THR A 177 -16.95 -11.69 -0.56
CA THR A 177 -18.13 -11.20 -1.27
C THR A 177 -17.84 -11.27 -2.78
N PRO A 178 -18.11 -12.40 -3.46
CA PRO A 178 -17.64 -12.64 -4.83
C PRO A 178 -18.12 -11.59 -5.84
N LYS A 179 -19.30 -11.01 -5.62
CA LYS A 179 -19.90 -9.97 -6.47
C LYS A 179 -19.74 -8.55 -5.94
N GLY A 180 -18.88 -8.36 -4.95
CA GLY A 180 -18.67 -7.08 -4.31
C GLY A 180 -18.04 -6.02 -5.24
N ALA A 181 -17.14 -6.42 -6.12
CA ALA A 181 -16.53 -5.52 -7.10
C ALA A 181 -17.57 -4.98 -8.10
N GLU A 182 -18.50 -5.82 -8.56
CA GLU A 182 -19.61 -5.39 -9.46
C GLU A 182 -20.55 -4.44 -8.74
N LEU A 183 -20.84 -4.67 -7.45
CA LEU A 183 -21.67 -3.77 -6.64
C LEU A 183 -20.99 -2.39 -6.49
N LEU A 184 -19.71 -2.35 -6.17
CA LEU A 184 -18.93 -1.11 -6.10
C LEU A 184 -18.84 -0.41 -7.47
N ARG A 185 -18.73 -1.17 -8.56
CA ARG A 185 -18.81 -0.64 -9.93
C ARG A 185 -20.16 0.02 -10.18
N ASN A 186 -21.26 -0.63 -9.81
CA ASN A 186 -22.61 -0.08 -9.97
C ASN A 186 -22.77 1.23 -9.20
N PHE A 187 -22.21 1.31 -7.98
CA PHE A 187 -22.19 2.58 -7.26
C PHE A 187 -21.34 3.64 -7.97
N ALA A 188 -20.10 3.34 -8.32
CA ALA A 188 -19.19 4.32 -8.89
C ALA A 188 -19.62 4.78 -10.30
N MET A 189 -19.86 3.82 -11.22
CA MET A 189 -20.18 4.13 -12.62
C MET A 189 -21.66 4.40 -12.83
N GLY A 190 -22.54 3.57 -12.23
CA GLY A 190 -23.99 3.69 -12.39
C GLY A 190 -24.56 4.84 -11.60
N VAL A 191 -24.35 4.84 -10.29
CA VAL A 191 -24.95 5.82 -9.38
C VAL A 191 -24.20 7.16 -9.41
N CYS A 192 -22.86 7.17 -9.27
CA CYS A 192 -22.07 8.41 -9.26
C CYS A 192 -21.80 8.95 -10.68
N GLY A 193 -21.97 8.14 -11.73
CA GLY A 193 -21.79 8.55 -13.13
C GLY A 193 -20.32 8.78 -13.50
N LEU A 194 -19.38 8.03 -12.90
CA LEU A 194 -17.96 8.15 -13.20
C LEU A 194 -17.59 7.33 -14.43
N SER A 195 -16.60 7.81 -15.19
CA SER A 195 -16.16 7.16 -16.44
C SER A 195 -15.01 6.17 -16.25
N GLY A 196 -14.31 6.22 -15.11
CA GLY A 196 -13.14 5.39 -14.88
C GLY A 196 -11.87 5.94 -15.53
N SER A 197 -11.63 7.23 -15.41
CA SER A 197 -10.50 7.95 -16.03
C SER A 197 -9.15 7.72 -15.35
N TRP A 198 -9.13 7.17 -14.14
CA TRP A 198 -7.91 6.87 -13.41
C TRP A 198 -7.16 5.70 -14.02
N SER A 199 -6.01 5.96 -14.64
CA SER A 199 -5.13 4.94 -15.23
C SER A 199 -3.66 5.30 -15.04
N MET A 200 -2.77 4.30 -15.00
CA MET A 200 -1.35 4.54 -14.80
C MET A 200 -0.73 5.31 -15.98
N ARG A 201 -1.21 5.10 -17.19
CA ARG A 201 -0.77 5.88 -18.36
C ARG A 201 -1.08 7.37 -18.21
N ALA A 202 -2.31 7.71 -17.84
CA ALA A 202 -2.68 9.10 -17.62
C ALA A 202 -1.96 9.69 -16.39
N TYR A 203 -1.71 8.87 -15.38
CA TYR A 203 -0.92 9.25 -14.21
C TYR A 203 0.51 9.64 -14.57
N VAL A 204 1.19 8.90 -15.45
CA VAL A 204 2.56 9.24 -15.92
C VAL A 204 2.62 10.67 -16.46
N ASP A 205 1.67 11.02 -17.34
CA ASP A 205 1.69 12.33 -17.98
C ASP A 205 1.48 13.45 -16.95
N VAL A 206 0.53 13.30 -16.04
CA VAL A 206 0.25 14.28 -14.97
C VAL A 206 1.42 14.39 -14.01
N ALA A 207 1.97 13.27 -13.55
CA ALA A 207 3.08 13.24 -12.61
C ALA A 207 4.36 13.86 -13.19
N VAL A 208 4.65 13.61 -14.46
CA VAL A 208 5.80 14.21 -15.16
C VAL A 208 5.68 15.74 -15.19
N GLU A 209 4.50 16.29 -15.48
CA GLU A 209 4.29 17.73 -15.47
C GLU A 209 4.38 18.32 -14.07
N GLN A 210 3.84 17.66 -13.05
CA GLN A 210 3.94 18.08 -11.66
C GLN A 210 5.40 18.09 -11.18
N ILE A 211 6.16 17.03 -11.47
CA ILE A 211 7.58 16.95 -11.11
C ILE A 211 8.38 18.07 -11.81
N ARG A 212 8.13 18.34 -13.10
CA ARG A 212 8.77 19.44 -13.84
C ARG A 212 8.47 20.79 -13.21
N ALA A 213 7.22 21.03 -12.86
CA ALA A 213 6.81 22.28 -12.20
C ALA A 213 7.46 22.44 -10.83
N GLN A 214 7.52 21.35 -10.02
CA GLN A 214 8.08 21.36 -8.68
C GLN A 214 9.60 21.55 -8.69
N VAL A 215 10.32 20.81 -9.53
CA VAL A 215 11.78 20.84 -9.56
C VAL A 215 12.32 22.05 -10.33
N GLY A 216 11.57 22.56 -11.32
CA GLY A 216 11.98 23.68 -12.16
C GLY A 216 13.31 23.40 -12.85
N THR A 217 14.32 24.25 -12.61
CA THR A 217 15.71 24.11 -13.11
C THR A 217 16.63 23.40 -12.12
N GLY A 218 16.13 22.99 -10.96
CA GLY A 218 16.91 22.40 -9.89
C GLY A 218 17.36 20.96 -10.16
N HIS A 219 18.20 20.46 -9.28
CA HIS A 219 18.72 19.08 -9.29
C HIS A 219 18.10 18.26 -8.18
N ALA A 220 17.83 16.99 -8.48
CA ALA A 220 17.28 16.02 -7.54
C ALA A 220 18.24 14.82 -7.34
N ILE A 221 18.20 14.25 -6.14
CA ILE A 221 18.89 12.98 -5.83
C ILE A 221 17.88 11.92 -5.44
N CYS A 222 18.20 10.67 -5.72
CA CYS A 222 17.38 9.50 -5.40
C CYS A 222 18.26 8.41 -4.80
N ALA A 223 17.90 7.93 -3.60
CA ALA A 223 18.49 6.72 -3.05
C ALA A 223 17.83 5.50 -3.72
N LEU A 224 18.58 4.80 -4.56
CA LEU A 224 18.10 3.61 -5.27
C LEU A 224 18.36 2.37 -4.43
N SER A 225 17.34 1.86 -3.75
CA SER A 225 17.46 0.70 -2.85
C SER A 225 17.37 -0.65 -3.55
N GLY A 226 17.20 -0.68 -4.89
CA GLY A 226 16.87 -1.90 -5.62
C GLY A 226 15.42 -2.39 -5.45
N GLY A 227 14.63 -1.74 -4.61
CA GLY A 227 13.19 -2.01 -4.44
C GLY A 227 12.35 -1.39 -5.56
N VAL A 228 11.13 -1.94 -5.79
CA VAL A 228 10.25 -1.47 -6.87
C VAL A 228 9.86 0.01 -6.72
N ASP A 229 9.65 0.50 -5.50
CA ASP A 229 9.18 1.87 -5.27
C ASP A 229 10.25 2.90 -5.65
N SER A 230 11.48 2.71 -5.15
CA SER A 230 12.61 3.59 -5.53
C SER A 230 12.93 3.50 -7.02
N ALA A 231 12.78 2.33 -7.61
CA ALA A 231 12.98 2.10 -9.04
C ALA A 231 11.96 2.88 -9.89
N VAL A 232 10.68 2.75 -9.59
CA VAL A 232 9.59 3.43 -10.31
C VAL A 232 9.68 4.95 -10.11
N ALA A 233 9.95 5.40 -8.88
CA ALA A 233 10.14 6.82 -8.58
C ALA A 233 11.31 7.40 -9.38
N ALA A 234 12.46 6.72 -9.41
CA ALA A 234 13.65 7.18 -10.13
C ALA A 234 13.40 7.29 -11.63
N VAL A 235 12.79 6.26 -12.26
CA VAL A 235 12.49 6.26 -13.71
C VAL A 235 11.47 7.36 -14.06
N LEU A 236 10.43 7.54 -13.23
CA LEU A 236 9.43 8.58 -13.45
C LEU A 236 10.03 9.99 -13.33
N VAL A 237 10.85 10.24 -12.30
CA VAL A 237 11.53 11.52 -12.13
C VAL A 237 12.55 11.75 -13.25
N HIS A 238 13.31 10.74 -13.65
CA HIS A 238 14.24 10.87 -14.79
C HIS A 238 13.50 11.23 -16.09
N ARG A 239 12.34 10.63 -16.35
CA ARG A 239 11.48 10.99 -17.48
C ARG A 239 11.05 12.47 -17.45
N ALA A 240 10.88 13.03 -16.24
CA ALA A 240 10.49 14.43 -16.06
C ALA A 240 11.66 15.41 -16.23
N ILE A 241 12.81 15.16 -15.60
CA ILE A 241 13.91 16.13 -15.47
C ILE A 241 15.24 15.68 -16.10
N GLY A 242 15.31 14.45 -16.66
CA GLY A 242 16.51 13.93 -17.34
C GLY A 242 17.74 13.88 -16.43
N ASP A 243 18.88 14.32 -16.95
CA ASP A 243 20.19 14.27 -16.29
C ASP A 243 20.31 15.15 -15.04
N ARG A 244 19.29 15.92 -14.70
CA ARG A 244 19.22 16.67 -13.43
C ARG A 244 18.84 15.80 -12.23
N LEU A 245 18.53 14.51 -12.46
CA LEU A 245 18.43 13.49 -11.43
C LEU A 245 19.80 12.81 -11.28
N ARG A 246 20.25 12.59 -10.03
CA ARG A 246 21.32 11.65 -9.67
C ARG A 246 20.78 10.52 -8.83
N CYS A 247 21.01 9.30 -9.25
CA CYS A 247 20.66 8.11 -8.49
C CYS A 247 21.89 7.58 -7.77
N ILE A 248 21.78 7.31 -6.48
CA ILE A 248 22.86 6.76 -5.66
C ILE A 248 22.44 5.37 -5.19
N PHE A 249 23.21 4.36 -5.59
CA PHE A 249 23.06 2.99 -5.15
C PHE A 249 24.22 2.62 -4.22
N VAL A 250 23.92 2.16 -3.02
CA VAL A 250 24.92 1.77 -2.02
C VAL A 250 25.00 0.25 -1.94
N ASP A 251 26.14 -0.32 -2.35
CA ASP A 251 26.45 -1.72 -2.09
C ASP A 251 26.96 -1.84 -0.65
N ASN A 252 26.08 -2.29 0.21
CA ASN A 252 26.34 -2.45 1.65
C ASN A 252 26.87 -3.83 2.03
N GLY A 253 27.18 -4.69 1.06
CA GLY A 253 27.72 -6.04 1.30
C GLY A 253 26.72 -7.06 1.81
N VAL A 254 25.47 -6.68 2.09
CA VAL A 254 24.41 -7.61 2.55
C VAL A 254 23.29 -7.77 1.51
N LEU A 255 23.60 -7.48 0.27
CA LEU A 255 22.72 -7.68 -0.89
C LEU A 255 22.64 -9.17 -1.28
N ARG A 256 21.60 -9.51 -2.04
CA ARG A 256 21.50 -10.83 -2.70
C ARG A 256 22.55 -11.00 -3.78
N SER A 257 22.77 -12.24 -4.19
CA SER A 257 23.64 -12.55 -5.34
C SER A 257 23.13 -11.87 -6.61
N GLY A 258 24.02 -11.20 -7.36
CA GLY A 258 23.70 -10.53 -8.63
C GLY A 258 22.85 -9.26 -8.52
N GLU A 259 22.53 -8.79 -7.32
CA GLU A 259 21.65 -7.63 -7.14
C GLU A 259 22.29 -6.33 -7.61
N ARG A 260 23.56 -6.12 -7.33
CA ARG A 260 24.33 -4.96 -7.81
C ARG A 260 24.38 -4.92 -9.32
N GLU A 261 24.75 -6.02 -9.94
CA GLU A 261 24.87 -6.16 -11.38
C GLU A 261 23.52 -5.92 -12.08
N GLN A 262 22.44 -6.42 -11.47
CA GLN A 262 21.08 -6.20 -11.97
C GLN A 262 20.71 -4.72 -11.92
N VAL A 263 21.01 -4.02 -10.83
CA VAL A 263 20.72 -2.58 -10.68
C VAL A 263 21.51 -1.78 -11.73
N GLU A 264 22.82 -2.03 -11.86
CA GLU A 264 23.66 -1.34 -12.85
C GLU A 264 23.21 -1.60 -14.29
N LYS A 265 22.83 -2.85 -14.61
CA LYS A 265 22.29 -3.21 -15.94
C LYS A 265 20.96 -2.52 -16.23
N VAL A 266 20.00 -2.63 -15.31
CA VAL A 266 18.65 -2.09 -15.56
C VAL A 266 18.70 -0.57 -15.58
N PHE A 267 19.22 0.05 -14.54
CA PHE A 267 19.11 1.50 -14.40
C PHE A 267 20.23 2.25 -15.11
N GLY A 268 21.45 1.76 -15.10
CA GLY A 268 22.58 2.41 -15.80
C GLY A 268 22.55 2.17 -17.30
N GLN A 269 22.38 0.92 -17.75
CA GLN A 269 22.52 0.59 -19.17
C GLN A 269 21.20 0.65 -19.96
N MET A 270 20.09 0.18 -19.37
CA MET A 270 18.81 0.10 -20.06
C MET A 270 18.01 1.42 -20.00
N PHE A 271 17.95 2.05 -18.81
CA PHE A 271 17.24 3.32 -18.62
C PHE A 271 18.15 4.56 -18.71
N HIS A 272 19.47 4.36 -18.80
CA HIS A 272 20.47 5.44 -18.85
C HIS A 272 20.33 6.47 -17.74
N LEU A 273 19.91 6.00 -16.53
CA LEU A 273 19.86 6.86 -15.36
C LEU A 273 21.29 7.29 -14.97
N PRO A 274 21.52 8.55 -14.61
CA PRO A 274 22.78 8.99 -14.00
C PRO A 274 22.98 8.31 -12.63
N LEU A 275 23.55 7.10 -12.66
CA LEU A 275 23.70 6.20 -11.52
C LEU A 275 25.13 6.25 -10.97
N VAL A 276 25.24 6.52 -9.68
CA VAL A 276 26.47 6.39 -8.90
C VAL A 276 26.36 5.17 -8.02
N THR A 277 27.27 4.20 -8.19
CA THR A 277 27.37 3.03 -7.33
C THR A 277 28.48 3.24 -6.30
N VAL A 278 28.12 3.21 -5.02
CA VAL A 278 29.05 3.37 -3.90
C VAL A 278 29.34 2.00 -3.29
N ASP A 279 30.59 1.54 -3.36
CA ASP A 279 31.03 0.32 -2.68
C ASP A 279 31.35 0.63 -1.20
N ALA A 280 30.43 0.26 -0.32
CA ALA A 280 30.57 0.44 1.12
C ALA A 280 30.64 -0.90 1.90
N ARG A 281 30.85 -2.04 1.19
CA ARG A 281 30.82 -3.39 1.79
C ARG A 281 31.70 -3.53 3.02
N ALA A 282 32.96 -3.16 2.91
CA ALA A 282 33.90 -3.26 4.03
C ALA A 282 33.47 -2.43 5.24
N ARG A 283 32.92 -1.23 5.01
CA ARG A 283 32.42 -0.33 6.05
C ARG A 283 31.25 -0.95 6.81
N PHE A 284 30.22 -1.45 6.11
CA PHE A 284 29.07 -2.07 6.74
C PHE A 284 29.44 -3.35 7.49
N LEU A 285 30.24 -4.23 6.90
CA LEU A 285 30.66 -5.47 7.54
C LEU A 285 31.49 -5.21 8.81
N SER A 286 32.38 -4.22 8.81
CA SER A 286 33.13 -3.85 10.00
C SER A 286 32.25 -3.37 11.15
N ARG A 287 31.16 -2.62 10.85
CA ARG A 287 30.19 -2.14 11.84
C ARG A 287 29.26 -3.23 12.36
N LEU A 288 29.08 -4.31 11.60
CA LEU A 288 28.27 -5.47 11.97
C LEU A 288 29.06 -6.56 12.71
N ALA A 289 30.38 -6.46 12.79
CA ALA A 289 31.23 -7.42 13.48
C ALA A 289 30.80 -7.59 14.95
N GLY A 290 30.60 -8.85 15.38
CA GLY A 290 30.13 -9.20 16.73
C GLY A 290 28.67 -8.90 17.03
N VAL A 291 27.90 -8.30 16.10
CA VAL A 291 26.48 -7.94 16.31
C VAL A 291 25.57 -9.11 15.93
N THR A 292 24.86 -9.66 16.92
CA THR A 292 23.96 -10.80 16.73
C THR A 292 22.48 -10.43 16.76
N ASP A 293 22.11 -9.37 17.50
CA ASP A 293 20.73 -8.91 17.65
C ASP A 293 20.19 -8.27 16.36
N PRO A 294 19.05 -8.73 15.83
CA PRO A 294 18.52 -8.24 14.55
C PRO A 294 18.11 -6.76 14.58
N GLU A 295 17.61 -6.24 15.70
CA GLU A 295 17.25 -4.82 15.79
C GLU A 295 18.49 -3.91 15.83
N LYS A 296 19.56 -4.34 16.51
CA LYS A 296 20.85 -3.63 16.48
C LYS A 296 21.42 -3.63 15.06
N LYS A 297 21.39 -4.76 14.35
CA LYS A 297 21.82 -4.84 12.94
C LYS A 297 21.05 -3.84 12.07
N ARG A 298 19.72 -3.83 12.19
CA ARG A 298 18.84 -2.92 11.45
C ARG A 298 19.21 -1.44 11.70
N LYS A 299 19.40 -1.06 12.96
CA LYS A 299 19.77 0.31 13.35
C LYS A 299 21.15 0.72 12.84
N ILE A 300 22.13 -0.18 12.89
CA ILE A 300 23.48 0.07 12.38
C ILE A 300 23.43 0.27 10.87
N ILE A 301 22.78 -0.63 10.13
CA ILE A 301 22.67 -0.57 8.68
C ILE A 301 21.96 0.73 8.26
N GLY A 302 20.86 1.07 8.90
CA GLY A 302 20.13 2.31 8.59
C GLY A 302 20.99 3.56 8.81
N ARG A 303 21.73 3.64 9.93
CA ARG A 303 22.61 4.76 10.24
C ARG A 303 23.78 4.88 9.24
N GLU A 304 24.45 3.76 8.96
CA GLU A 304 25.56 3.75 8.01
C GLU A 304 25.12 4.08 6.59
N PHE A 305 23.90 3.61 6.19
CA PHE A 305 23.33 3.96 4.89
C PHE A 305 23.12 5.47 4.76
N ILE A 306 22.56 6.11 5.78
CA ILE A 306 22.38 7.57 5.82
C ILE A 306 23.73 8.27 5.71
N ALA A 307 24.71 7.87 6.50
CA ALA A 307 26.05 8.50 6.50
C ALA A 307 26.75 8.38 5.13
N VAL A 308 26.71 7.20 4.50
CA VAL A 308 27.28 6.99 3.16
C VAL A 308 26.56 7.83 2.11
N PHE A 309 25.23 7.91 2.21
CA PHE A 309 24.43 8.70 1.28
C PHE A 309 24.73 10.21 1.43
N GLU A 310 24.84 10.72 2.64
CA GLU A 310 25.21 12.11 2.93
C GLU A 310 26.60 12.46 2.39
N GLU A 311 27.60 11.62 2.64
CA GLU A 311 28.95 11.78 2.15
C GLU A 311 29.00 11.88 0.60
N GLU A 312 28.18 11.04 -0.07
CA GLU A 312 28.10 11.04 -1.53
C GLU A 312 27.39 12.29 -2.08
N VAL A 313 26.35 12.77 -1.41
CA VAL A 313 25.67 14.01 -1.78
C VAL A 313 26.59 15.21 -1.59
N GLU A 314 27.39 15.24 -0.51
CA GLU A 314 28.40 16.29 -0.33
C GLU A 314 29.49 16.23 -1.39
N ARG A 315 29.91 15.04 -1.81
CA ARG A 315 30.87 14.86 -2.90
C ARG A 315 30.34 15.45 -4.19
N LEU A 316 29.12 15.07 -4.61
CA LEU A 316 28.46 15.61 -5.79
C LEU A 316 28.28 17.14 -5.72
N SER A 317 27.95 17.66 -4.55
CA SER A 317 27.83 19.11 -4.36
C SER A 317 29.15 19.87 -4.58
N ARG A 318 30.27 19.29 -4.15
CA ARG A 318 31.64 19.85 -4.39
C ARG A 318 32.03 19.82 -5.87
N GLU A 319 31.49 18.85 -6.62
CA GLU A 319 31.69 18.73 -8.06
C GLU A 319 30.77 19.65 -8.90
N GLY A 320 29.98 20.48 -8.22
CA GLY A 320 29.09 21.44 -8.87
C GLY A 320 27.64 20.96 -9.06
N GLU A 321 27.33 19.74 -8.65
CA GLU A 321 25.99 19.16 -8.75
C GLU A 321 25.21 19.27 -7.44
N ARG A 322 24.92 20.49 -7.01
CA ARG A 322 24.18 20.74 -5.76
C ARG A 322 22.72 20.36 -5.94
N ALA A 323 22.28 19.30 -5.27
CA ALA A 323 20.88 18.92 -5.19
C ALA A 323 20.07 19.87 -4.30
N GLN A 324 18.83 20.14 -4.68
CA GLN A 324 17.84 20.87 -3.91
C GLN A 324 16.68 19.96 -3.48
N PHE A 325 16.54 18.81 -4.14
CA PHE A 325 15.41 17.90 -3.97
C PHE A 325 15.88 16.47 -3.66
N LEU A 326 15.14 15.79 -2.78
CA LEU A 326 15.27 14.35 -2.50
C LEU A 326 14.04 13.62 -3.03
N VAL A 327 14.25 12.66 -3.91
CA VAL A 327 13.19 11.78 -4.42
C VAL A 327 12.94 10.66 -3.41
N GLN A 328 11.70 10.51 -3.01
CA GLN A 328 11.27 9.50 -2.06
C GLN A 328 10.10 8.67 -2.61
N GLY A 329 10.19 7.36 -2.48
CA GLY A 329 9.16 6.42 -2.92
C GLY A 329 8.06 6.20 -1.87
N THR A 330 7.55 7.27 -1.25
CA THR A 330 6.42 7.22 -0.31
C THR A 330 5.18 6.76 -1.04
N LEU A 331 4.43 5.82 -0.45
CA LEU A 331 3.19 5.28 -0.99
C LEU A 331 1.98 5.85 -0.26
N TYR A 332 0.79 5.71 -0.87
CA TYR A 332 -0.45 6.18 -0.29
C TYR A 332 -0.78 5.55 1.09
N PRO A 333 -0.57 4.24 1.33
CA PRO A 333 -0.71 3.67 2.67
C PRO A 333 0.19 4.33 3.73
N ASP A 334 1.42 4.70 3.38
CA ASP A 334 2.34 5.38 4.31
C ASP A 334 1.80 6.76 4.71
N VAL A 335 1.17 7.47 3.76
CA VAL A 335 0.53 8.77 4.01
C VAL A 335 -0.66 8.63 4.95
N ILE A 336 -1.55 7.66 4.70
CA ILE A 336 -2.74 7.43 5.53
C ILE A 336 -2.32 7.06 6.96
N GLU A 337 -1.35 6.17 7.13
CA GLU A 337 -0.86 5.74 8.43
C GLU A 337 -0.21 6.89 9.23
N SER A 338 0.41 7.85 8.54
CA SER A 338 1.01 9.03 9.18
C SER A 338 -0.02 10.05 9.68
N VAL A 339 -1.22 10.06 9.08
CA VAL A 339 -2.32 11.00 9.40
C VAL A 339 -3.37 10.36 10.33
N SER A 340 -3.35 9.04 10.51
CA SER A 340 -4.36 8.33 11.30
C SER A 340 -4.32 8.74 12.77
N PHE A 341 -5.41 9.35 13.20
CA PHE A 341 -5.65 9.79 14.57
C PHE A 341 -5.82 8.60 15.51
N LYS A 342 -4.90 8.49 16.51
CA LYS A 342 -5.02 7.74 17.77
C LYS A 342 -5.90 6.49 17.77
N GLY A 343 -5.40 5.40 17.18
CA GLY A 343 -5.83 4.05 17.49
C GLY A 343 -4.63 3.19 17.91
N PRO A 344 -4.81 1.99 18.49
CA PRO A 344 -3.72 1.11 18.93
C PRO A 344 -2.72 0.71 17.83
N SER A 345 -3.06 0.94 16.56
CA SER A 345 -2.20 0.72 15.39
C SER A 345 -1.25 1.88 15.06
N ALA A 346 -1.36 3.02 15.73
CA ALA A 346 -0.59 4.24 15.42
C ALA A 346 0.90 4.19 15.78
N THR A 347 1.39 3.09 16.36
CA THR A 347 2.75 3.03 16.92
C THR A 347 3.73 2.18 16.10
N ILE A 348 3.35 1.62 14.97
CA ILE A 348 4.16 0.54 14.33
C ILE A 348 5.07 1.04 13.19
N LYS A 349 4.86 2.21 12.57
CA LYS A 349 5.59 2.56 11.34
C LYS A 349 6.16 3.97 11.20
N SER A 350 6.87 4.47 12.21
CA SER A 350 7.80 5.61 12.01
C SER A 350 9.10 5.23 11.27
N HIS A 351 9.19 4.03 10.65
CA HIS A 351 10.47 3.42 10.29
C HIS A 351 10.66 3.07 8.81
N HIS A 352 9.72 3.37 7.92
CA HIS A 352 9.86 3.02 6.49
C HIS A 352 10.45 4.14 5.63
N ASN A 353 10.42 5.37 6.09
CA ASN A 353 11.14 6.47 5.45
C ASN A 353 12.50 6.61 6.11
N VAL A 354 13.50 7.00 5.35
CA VAL A 354 14.82 7.43 5.83
C VAL A 354 14.58 8.72 6.65
N GLY A 355 13.89 8.55 7.79
CA GLY A 355 13.43 9.63 8.65
C GLY A 355 14.63 10.42 9.15
N GLY A 356 14.67 11.73 8.85
CA GLY A 356 15.73 12.62 9.23
C GLY A 356 16.61 13.12 8.08
N LEU A 357 16.75 12.39 6.96
CA LEU A 357 17.54 12.85 5.81
C LEU A 357 17.11 14.23 5.29
N PRO A 358 15.81 14.51 5.06
CA PRO A 358 15.40 15.83 4.55
C PRO A 358 15.70 16.97 5.50
N GLU A 359 15.58 16.75 6.80
CA GLU A 359 15.82 17.78 7.82
C GLU A 359 17.30 18.11 7.97
N VAL A 360 18.16 17.08 7.97
CA VAL A 360 19.61 17.24 8.07
C VAL A 360 20.17 17.90 6.80
N MET A 361 19.73 17.47 5.63
CA MET A 361 20.24 17.95 4.33
C MET A 361 19.54 19.19 3.80
N LYS A 362 18.45 19.65 4.42
CA LYS A 362 17.62 20.78 3.96
C LYS A 362 17.14 20.64 2.51
N LEU A 363 16.81 19.44 2.07
CA LEU A 363 16.29 19.11 0.75
C LEU A 363 14.76 19.11 0.76
N ALA A 364 14.17 19.68 -0.29
CA ALA A 364 12.73 19.54 -0.52
C ALA A 364 12.40 18.11 -1.03
N LEU A 365 11.27 17.56 -0.60
CA LEU A 365 10.85 16.21 -1.02
C LEU A 365 10.14 16.26 -2.37
N VAL A 366 10.45 15.26 -3.21
CA VAL A 366 9.68 14.90 -4.41
C VAL A 366 9.16 13.49 -4.19
N GLU A 367 7.85 13.36 -4.00
CA GLU A 367 7.17 12.10 -3.66
C GLU A 367 6.21 11.67 -4.79
N PRO A 368 6.73 11.18 -5.90
CA PRO A 368 5.93 10.95 -7.11
C PRO A 368 4.97 9.76 -7.03
N LEU A 369 5.00 8.97 -5.94
CA LEU A 369 4.16 7.79 -5.75
C LEU A 369 3.17 7.96 -4.60
N ARG A 370 3.09 9.14 -4.01
CA ARG A 370 2.36 9.44 -2.77
C ARG A 370 0.85 9.12 -2.84
N GLU A 371 0.28 9.14 -4.03
CA GLU A 371 -1.14 8.86 -4.26
C GLU A 371 -1.43 7.38 -4.62
N LEU A 372 -0.38 6.55 -4.77
CA LEU A 372 -0.49 5.21 -5.33
C LEU A 372 -0.43 4.12 -4.28
N PHE A 373 -1.26 3.09 -4.46
CA PHE A 373 -1.10 1.81 -3.78
C PHE A 373 0.03 0.98 -4.40
N LYS A 374 0.53 0.00 -3.68
CA LYS A 374 1.66 -0.85 -4.12
C LYS A 374 1.41 -1.56 -5.45
N ASP A 375 0.20 -2.03 -5.69
CA ASP A 375 -0.20 -2.67 -6.94
C ASP A 375 -0.27 -1.66 -8.10
N GLU A 376 -0.68 -0.41 -7.84
CA GLU A 376 -0.64 0.68 -8.82
C GLU A 376 0.81 1.05 -9.17
N VAL A 377 1.71 1.10 -8.18
CA VAL A 377 3.16 1.32 -8.44
C VAL A 377 3.74 0.24 -9.34
N ARG A 378 3.37 -1.03 -9.13
CA ARG A 378 3.78 -2.11 -10.03
C ARG A 378 3.25 -1.92 -11.46
N ARG A 379 1.97 -1.58 -11.61
CA ARG A 379 1.38 -1.28 -12.92
C ARG A 379 2.04 -0.06 -13.58
N LEU A 380 2.34 0.97 -12.79
CA LEU A 380 3.09 2.14 -13.24
C LEU A 380 4.50 1.76 -13.72
N GLY A 381 5.19 0.87 -13.01
CA GLY A 381 6.48 0.33 -13.42
C GLY A 381 6.43 -0.36 -14.80
N VAL A 382 5.38 -1.16 -15.04
CA VAL A 382 5.14 -1.77 -16.37
C VAL A 382 4.91 -0.71 -17.44
N GLU A 383 4.08 0.29 -17.15
CA GLU A 383 3.80 1.41 -18.09
C GLU A 383 5.06 2.23 -18.41
N LEU A 384 5.98 2.36 -17.47
CA LEU A 384 7.28 3.00 -17.65
C LEU A 384 8.30 2.11 -18.37
N GLY A 385 7.99 0.85 -18.66
CA GLY A 385 8.86 -0.09 -19.37
C GLY A 385 9.87 -0.83 -18.47
N LEU A 386 9.68 -0.84 -17.15
CA LEU A 386 10.54 -1.63 -16.25
C LEU A 386 10.37 -3.13 -16.51
N PRO A 387 11.45 -3.91 -16.47
CA PRO A 387 11.38 -5.36 -16.65
C PRO A 387 10.45 -6.01 -15.62
N ALA A 388 9.70 -7.04 -16.04
CA ALA A 388 8.77 -7.76 -15.15
C ALA A 388 9.45 -8.25 -13.86
N GLU A 389 10.69 -8.73 -13.95
CA GLU A 389 11.47 -9.18 -12.79
C GLU A 389 11.75 -8.06 -11.77
N SER A 390 11.88 -6.81 -12.21
CA SER A 390 12.05 -5.65 -11.33
C SER A 390 10.74 -5.24 -10.66
N VAL A 391 9.63 -5.36 -11.39
CA VAL A 391 8.29 -4.94 -10.94
C VAL A 391 7.63 -5.98 -10.02
N GLN A 392 7.78 -7.27 -10.34
CA GLN A 392 7.18 -8.38 -9.60
C GLN A 392 8.05 -8.88 -8.44
N ARG A 393 9.16 -8.21 -8.19
CA ARG A 393 10.10 -8.59 -7.13
C ARG A 393 9.40 -8.71 -5.79
N GLN A 394 9.64 -9.85 -5.10
CA GLN A 394 9.17 -10.06 -3.73
C GLN A 394 9.83 -9.05 -2.77
N PRO A 395 9.14 -8.68 -1.67
CA PRO A 395 9.69 -7.77 -0.67
C PRO A 395 11.07 -8.24 -0.16
N PHE A 396 12.04 -7.33 -0.17
CA PHE A 396 13.35 -7.55 0.41
C PHE A 396 13.61 -6.48 1.48
N PRO A 397 13.97 -6.87 2.70
CA PRO A 397 14.09 -5.91 3.79
C PRO A 397 15.28 -4.97 3.58
N GLY A 398 15.17 -3.70 4.02
CA GLY A 398 16.24 -2.72 3.93
C GLY A 398 17.59 -3.18 4.53
N PRO A 399 17.62 -3.92 5.67
CA PRO A 399 18.86 -4.52 6.19
C PRO A 399 19.43 -5.69 5.37
N GLY A 400 18.82 -6.04 4.25
CA GLY A 400 19.30 -7.09 3.37
C GLY A 400 19.36 -8.46 4.02
N LEU A 401 20.39 -9.23 3.64
CA LEU A 401 20.65 -10.56 4.19
C LEU A 401 21.12 -10.55 5.65
N ALA A 402 21.54 -9.41 6.19
CA ALA A 402 22.05 -9.34 7.56
C ALA A 402 21.07 -9.85 8.62
N ILE A 403 19.76 -9.61 8.43
CA ILE A 403 18.72 -10.09 9.35
C ILE A 403 18.27 -11.53 9.06
N ARG A 404 18.70 -12.10 7.93
CA ARG A 404 18.49 -13.50 7.57
C ARG A 404 19.67 -14.40 7.98
N VAL A 405 20.78 -13.82 8.42
CA VAL A 405 21.84 -14.49 9.13
C VAL A 405 21.54 -14.39 10.62
N LEU A 406 21.08 -15.49 11.25
CA LEU A 406 20.91 -15.54 12.70
C LEU A 406 22.26 -15.69 13.38
N GLY A 407 22.60 -14.77 14.29
CA GLY A 407 23.93 -14.64 14.88
C GLY A 407 24.79 -13.58 14.17
N GLU A 408 26.11 -13.69 14.27
CA GLU A 408 27.06 -12.74 13.68
C GLU A 408 27.02 -12.76 12.15
N VAL A 409 27.20 -11.59 11.53
CA VAL A 409 27.29 -11.41 10.08
C VAL A 409 28.75 -11.43 9.67
N THR A 410 29.15 -12.44 8.90
CA THR A 410 30.48 -12.52 8.28
C THR A 410 30.35 -12.74 6.79
N GLU A 411 31.37 -12.41 6.01
CA GLU A 411 31.35 -12.61 4.56
C GLU A 411 31.12 -14.08 4.19
N GLU A 412 31.82 -15.01 4.87
CA GLU A 412 31.64 -16.46 4.69
C GLU A 412 30.18 -16.89 4.89
N ARG A 413 29.53 -16.41 5.96
CA ARG A 413 28.14 -16.74 6.27
C ARG A 413 27.17 -16.11 5.28
N LEU A 414 27.46 -14.91 4.81
CA LEU A 414 26.68 -14.26 3.75
C LEU A 414 26.77 -15.03 2.45
N ASP A 415 27.93 -15.54 2.08
CA ASP A 415 28.12 -16.32 0.85
C ASP A 415 27.38 -17.65 0.89
N VAL A 416 27.39 -18.33 2.04
CA VAL A 416 26.54 -19.52 2.23
C VAL A 416 25.06 -19.17 2.04
N LEU A 417 24.60 -18.08 2.69
CA LEU A 417 23.20 -17.66 2.59
C LEU A 417 22.82 -17.19 1.19
N ARG A 418 23.69 -16.47 0.47
CA ARG A 418 23.46 -16.04 -0.92
C ARG A 418 23.22 -17.23 -1.84
N ARG A 419 24.09 -18.28 -1.73
CA ARG A 419 23.94 -19.52 -2.51
C ARG A 419 22.66 -20.26 -2.16
N ALA A 420 22.33 -20.39 -0.88
CA ALA A 420 21.08 -21.03 -0.44
C ALA A 420 19.85 -20.25 -0.90
N ASP A 421 19.84 -18.92 -0.77
CA ASP A 421 18.71 -18.07 -1.19
C ASP A 421 18.53 -18.12 -2.72
N LEU A 422 19.61 -18.16 -3.49
CA LEU A 422 19.55 -18.30 -4.96
C LEU A 422 18.85 -19.61 -5.36
N ILE A 423 19.24 -20.74 -4.74
CA ILE A 423 18.61 -22.05 -5.00
C ILE A 423 17.11 -22.00 -4.66
N VAL A 424 16.75 -21.43 -3.50
CA VAL A 424 15.33 -21.29 -3.10
C VAL A 424 14.54 -20.47 -4.14
N GLN A 425 15.09 -19.33 -4.60
CA GLN A 425 14.43 -18.50 -5.61
C GLN A 425 14.27 -19.25 -6.93
N ASP A 426 15.29 -19.97 -7.38
CA ASP A 426 15.24 -20.73 -8.62
C ASP A 426 14.21 -21.89 -8.56
N GLU A 427 14.15 -22.61 -7.46
CA GLU A 427 13.17 -23.69 -7.29
C GLU A 427 11.74 -23.15 -7.18
N VAL A 428 11.51 -22.03 -6.48
CA VAL A 428 10.19 -21.36 -6.44
C VAL A 428 9.76 -20.89 -7.83
N LYS A 429 10.71 -20.37 -8.64
CA LYS A 429 10.45 -19.94 -10.02
C LYS A 429 10.11 -21.14 -10.93
N LYS A 430 10.90 -22.23 -10.87
CA LYS A 430 10.65 -23.47 -11.62
C LYS A 430 9.30 -24.11 -11.28
N ALA A 431 8.89 -24.04 -10.02
CA ALA A 431 7.62 -24.55 -9.55
C ALA A 431 6.41 -23.66 -9.92
N GLY A 432 6.63 -22.49 -10.53
CA GLY A 432 5.56 -21.52 -10.85
C GLY A 432 4.88 -20.90 -9.62
N LEU A 433 5.56 -20.89 -8.46
CA LEU A 433 5.00 -20.41 -7.20
C LEU A 433 5.30 -18.94 -6.91
N GLN A 434 6.08 -18.26 -7.75
CA GLN A 434 6.58 -16.92 -7.53
C GLN A 434 5.46 -15.88 -7.34
N GLU A 435 4.35 -16.02 -8.07
CA GLU A 435 3.19 -15.12 -7.98
C GLU A 435 2.22 -15.50 -6.84
N ARG A 436 2.25 -16.77 -6.40
CA ARG A 436 1.40 -17.26 -5.32
C ARG A 436 1.96 -16.96 -3.95
N LEU A 437 3.29 -16.98 -3.82
CA LEU A 437 3.97 -16.70 -2.56
C LEU A 437 4.20 -15.20 -2.41
N TRP A 438 3.70 -14.64 -1.32
CA TRP A 438 3.99 -13.26 -0.96
C TRP A 438 5.49 -13.05 -0.70
N GLN A 439 6.14 -14.03 -0.04
CA GLN A 439 7.57 -14.01 0.24
C GLN A 439 8.13 -15.43 0.38
N SER A 440 9.30 -15.68 -0.21
CA SER A 440 10.08 -16.91 -0.03
C SER A 440 11.56 -16.60 0.11
N PHE A 441 12.27 -17.23 1.03
CA PHE A 441 13.69 -16.99 1.27
C PHE A 441 14.33 -18.03 2.17
N ALA A 442 15.68 -18.09 2.11
CA ALA A 442 16.51 -18.84 3.05
C ALA A 442 16.90 -18.00 4.27
N VAL A 443 17.06 -18.67 5.42
CA VAL A 443 17.58 -18.11 6.67
C VAL A 443 18.72 -18.98 7.15
N LEU A 444 19.89 -18.41 7.39
CA LEU A 444 21.04 -19.14 7.92
C LEU A 444 20.99 -19.19 9.44
N LEU A 445 20.93 -20.42 9.97
CA LEU A 445 20.86 -20.67 11.40
C LEU A 445 22.26 -20.69 12.05
N PRO A 446 22.39 -20.41 13.37
CA PRO A 446 23.66 -20.43 14.10
C PRO A 446 24.01 -21.84 14.57
N VAL A 447 23.58 -22.88 13.87
CA VAL A 447 23.81 -24.28 14.20
C VAL A 447 24.46 -25.00 13.02
N ARG A 448 25.27 -25.99 13.34
CA ARG A 448 25.88 -26.90 12.36
C ARG A 448 25.30 -28.29 12.55
N SER A 449 25.02 -28.96 11.45
CA SER A 449 24.61 -30.36 11.43
C SER A 449 25.77 -31.24 11.11
N VAL A 450 25.83 -32.42 11.75
CA VAL A 450 26.81 -33.45 11.43
C VAL A 450 26.33 -34.19 10.19
N GLY A 451 27.16 -34.18 9.15
CA GLY A 451 26.99 -34.99 7.96
C GLY A 451 28.09 -36.06 7.90
N VAL A 452 27.88 -37.08 7.09
CA VAL A 452 28.90 -38.09 6.75
C VAL A 452 29.10 -38.04 5.24
N MET A 453 30.31 -37.70 4.80
CA MET A 453 30.71 -37.78 3.40
C MET A 453 31.88 -38.77 3.28
N GLY A 454 31.60 -39.94 2.70
CA GLY A 454 32.55 -41.04 2.74
C GLY A 454 32.77 -41.55 4.17
N ASP A 455 34.03 -41.70 4.60
CA ASP A 455 34.38 -42.14 5.96
C ASP A 455 34.64 -41.01 6.96
N GLU A 456 34.42 -39.73 6.55
CA GLU A 456 34.68 -38.57 7.38
C GLU A 456 33.39 -37.86 7.84
N ARG A 457 33.40 -37.32 9.07
CA ARG A 457 32.34 -36.45 9.58
C ARG A 457 32.51 -35.03 9.04
N THR A 458 31.47 -34.51 8.44
CA THR A 458 31.38 -33.10 8.01
C THR A 458 30.48 -32.32 8.96
N TYR A 459 30.77 -31.02 9.11
CA TYR A 459 29.96 -30.09 9.94
C TYR A 459 29.45 -28.98 9.07
N GLU A 460 28.21 -29.16 8.55
CA GLU A 460 27.62 -28.25 7.58
C GLU A 460 26.69 -27.24 8.24
N SER A 461 26.62 -26.05 7.65
CA SER A 461 25.71 -25.00 8.09
C SER A 461 24.27 -25.39 7.79
N THR A 462 23.36 -25.10 8.73
CA THR A 462 21.91 -25.35 8.56
C THR A 462 21.19 -24.11 8.07
N CYS A 463 20.39 -24.26 7.00
CA CYS A 463 19.48 -23.23 6.50
C CYS A 463 18.03 -23.65 6.72
N ALA A 464 17.17 -22.72 7.15
CA ALA A 464 15.74 -22.85 7.14
C ALA A 464 15.14 -22.16 5.91
N ILE A 465 14.12 -22.75 5.30
CA ILE A 465 13.34 -22.12 4.21
C ILE A 465 12.06 -21.56 4.84
N ARG A 466 11.78 -20.30 4.54
CA ARG A 466 10.51 -19.67 4.88
C ARG A 466 9.77 -19.30 3.60
N ALA A 467 8.54 -19.80 3.47
CA ALA A 467 7.62 -19.45 2.41
C ALA A 467 6.28 -19.04 3.06
N VAL A 468 5.70 -17.94 2.61
CA VAL A 468 4.46 -17.36 3.13
C VAL A 468 3.59 -17.00 1.94
N ASP A 469 2.34 -17.46 1.94
CA ASP A 469 1.30 -16.93 1.06
C ASP A 469 0.50 -15.83 1.80
N SER A 470 -0.15 -14.99 1.02
CA SER A 470 -0.87 -13.81 1.53
C SER A 470 -2.28 -14.15 1.98
#